data_1e097395b026ee85b144888fed4290be
#
_entry.id   1e097395b026ee85b144888fed4290be
#
_cell.length_a   1.000
_cell.length_b   1.000
_cell.length_c   1.000
_cell.angle_alpha   90.00
_cell.angle_beta   90.00
_cell.angle_gamma   90.00
#
_symmetry.space_group_name_H-M   'P 1'
#
loop_
_entity.id
_entity.type
_entity.pdbx_description
1 polymer ?
#
loop_
_entity_poly.entity_id
_entity_poly.type
_entity_poly.pdbx_seq_one_letter_code
_entity_poly.pdbx_strand_id
1 'polypeptide(L)'
;MNKSKLQSAITAFIKNKKANAAYHDDNWAERKERKAYYQSFNRDKLLSMTEDDFFEYISRLWSMLMWGNKKFVVDKLIADNGFDALKNHLAELLYGRATIEGRWNEFMKSVKGIGPATISELLTYVNPKEYVIFNKILILCFEYLGILDMPKYNYQYTGKKYAEVCAIAKEIAKAMKSAGIEDCDLLAVDYFLWDEVLPLAEKKEADVQSVVSVKPKTSRNSKSLHDEIKAKLVEIGALLGFESRSEVRITAGAVVDAVWEAKIGNMGKAIYVFEVQSKGSIDSLILNLKKAQSNAAVQAVVAVADEEQLAKICRESIGVIDKDSLRTWDSDDVLSVYDSLTRVHESINKLKLVPESF
;
A
#
# COMPACT_ATOMS: atom_id res chain seq x y z
N MET A 1 15.00 8.26 -18.92
CA MET A 1 14.01 7.22 -19.33
C MET A 1 14.56 6.39 -20.48
N ASN A 2 14.50 5.06 -20.37
CA ASN A 2 14.95 4.11 -21.39
C ASN A 2 13.86 3.93 -22.47
N LYS A 3 14.05 4.53 -23.64
CA LYS A 3 13.06 4.53 -24.72
C LYS A 3 12.77 3.12 -25.28
N SER A 4 13.77 2.23 -25.35
CA SER A 4 13.58 0.87 -25.84
C SER A 4 12.68 0.05 -24.90
N LYS A 5 12.93 0.11 -23.59
CA LYS A 5 12.06 -0.57 -22.62
C LYS A 5 10.63 -0.04 -22.65
N LEU A 6 10.47 1.28 -22.71
CA LEU A 6 9.14 1.90 -22.79
C LEU A 6 8.39 1.42 -24.06
N GLN A 7 9.06 1.43 -25.23
CA GLN A 7 8.44 1.00 -26.48
C GLN A 7 8.07 -0.48 -26.45
N SER A 8 8.92 -1.32 -25.89
CA SER A 8 8.64 -2.76 -25.73
C SER A 8 7.42 -2.99 -24.82
N ALA A 9 7.34 -2.29 -23.69
CA ALA A 9 6.20 -2.38 -22.78
C ALA A 9 4.90 -1.87 -23.43
N ILE A 10 4.93 -0.76 -24.16
CA ILE A 10 3.75 -0.25 -24.87
C ILE A 10 3.26 -1.26 -25.91
N THR A 11 4.18 -1.88 -26.67
CA THR A 11 3.84 -2.90 -27.66
C THR A 11 3.20 -4.13 -27.01
N ALA A 12 3.75 -4.59 -25.88
CA ALA A 12 3.22 -5.71 -25.11
C ALA A 12 1.84 -5.38 -24.54
N PHE A 13 1.64 -4.19 -23.97
CA PHE A 13 0.35 -3.72 -23.47
C PHE A 13 -0.74 -3.72 -24.55
N ILE A 14 -0.45 -3.19 -25.74
CA ILE A 14 -1.40 -3.18 -26.86
C ILE A 14 -1.77 -4.61 -27.26
N LYS A 15 -0.79 -5.53 -27.32
CA LYS A 15 -1.02 -6.94 -27.62
C LYS A 15 -1.87 -7.61 -26.56
N ASN A 16 -1.54 -7.40 -25.28
CA ASN A 16 -2.28 -7.94 -24.14
C ASN A 16 -3.72 -7.43 -24.11
N LYS A 17 -3.91 -6.13 -24.32
CA LYS A 17 -5.24 -5.52 -24.38
C LYS A 17 -6.13 -6.13 -25.48
N LYS A 18 -5.58 -6.48 -26.63
CA LYS A 18 -6.30 -7.16 -27.71
C LYS A 18 -6.65 -8.61 -27.35
N ALA A 19 -5.73 -9.32 -26.66
CA ALA A 19 -5.91 -10.72 -26.30
C ALA A 19 -6.88 -10.91 -25.11
N ASN A 20 -6.92 -9.95 -24.18
CA ASN A 20 -7.67 -10.02 -22.93
C ASN A 20 -8.64 -8.82 -22.80
N ALA A 21 -9.43 -8.53 -23.85
CA ALA A 21 -10.25 -7.33 -23.92
C ALA A 21 -11.21 -7.18 -22.73
N ALA A 22 -11.91 -8.25 -22.34
CA ALA A 22 -12.86 -8.21 -21.23
C ALA A 22 -12.19 -7.81 -19.90
N TYR A 23 -11.03 -8.38 -19.58
CA TYR A 23 -10.27 -8.01 -18.39
C TYR A 23 -9.88 -6.53 -18.39
N HIS A 24 -9.40 -6.01 -19.53
CA HIS A 24 -9.03 -4.60 -19.66
C HIS A 24 -10.22 -3.68 -19.61
N ASP A 25 -11.36 -4.07 -20.20
CA ASP A 25 -12.58 -3.28 -20.19
C ASP A 25 -13.15 -3.15 -18.76
N ASP A 26 -13.15 -4.24 -17.97
CA ASP A 26 -13.60 -4.23 -16.57
C ASP A 26 -12.70 -3.32 -15.71
N ASN A 27 -11.38 -3.49 -15.78
CA ASN A 27 -10.43 -2.66 -15.04
C ASN A 27 -10.51 -1.18 -15.45
N TRP A 28 -10.76 -0.92 -16.73
CA TRP A 28 -10.89 0.44 -17.22
C TRP A 28 -12.25 1.06 -16.84
N ALA A 29 -13.31 0.26 -16.79
CA ALA A 29 -14.62 0.69 -16.32
C ALA A 29 -14.57 1.19 -14.87
N GLU A 30 -13.93 0.45 -13.97
CA GLU A 30 -13.73 0.87 -12.57
C GLU A 30 -13.00 2.22 -12.48
N ARG A 31 -11.94 2.42 -13.26
CA ARG A 31 -11.19 3.68 -13.30
C ARG A 31 -12.03 4.84 -13.81
N LYS A 32 -12.84 4.60 -14.84
CA LYS A 32 -13.79 5.60 -15.39
C LYS A 32 -14.85 5.99 -14.37
N GLU A 33 -15.41 5.02 -13.66
CA GLU A 33 -16.41 5.26 -12.61
C GLU A 33 -15.83 6.14 -11.51
N ARG A 34 -14.66 5.79 -10.96
CA ARG A 34 -13.98 6.60 -9.93
C ARG A 34 -13.68 8.01 -10.44
N LYS A 35 -13.11 8.13 -11.64
CA LYS A 35 -12.88 9.43 -12.27
C LYS A 35 -14.16 10.26 -12.37
N ALA A 36 -15.25 9.66 -12.88
CA ALA A 36 -16.53 10.36 -13.01
C ALA A 36 -17.07 10.81 -11.65
N TYR A 37 -16.93 9.95 -10.61
CA TYR A 37 -17.31 10.29 -9.25
C TYR A 37 -16.57 11.54 -8.76
N TYR A 38 -15.24 11.56 -8.79
CA TYR A 38 -14.45 12.71 -8.31
C TYR A 38 -14.64 13.96 -9.17
N GLN A 39 -14.82 13.83 -10.47
CA GLN A 39 -15.13 14.95 -11.36
C GLN A 39 -16.55 15.51 -11.19
N SER A 40 -17.45 14.80 -10.51
CA SER A 40 -18.76 15.33 -10.13
C SER A 40 -18.71 16.38 -9.02
N PHE A 41 -17.54 16.54 -8.37
CA PHE A 41 -17.32 17.55 -7.36
C PHE A 41 -16.63 18.76 -7.95
N ASN A 42 -17.02 19.92 -7.43
CA ASN A 42 -16.32 21.18 -7.61
C ASN A 42 -15.92 21.73 -6.26
N ARG A 43 -15.29 22.91 -6.22
CA ARG A 43 -14.88 23.59 -4.98
C ARG A 43 -16.03 23.73 -3.99
N ASP A 44 -17.18 24.23 -4.44
CA ASP A 44 -18.32 24.53 -3.55
C ASP A 44 -18.93 23.25 -2.99
N LYS A 45 -19.10 22.22 -3.81
CA LYS A 45 -19.61 20.93 -3.38
C LYS A 45 -18.67 20.26 -2.37
N LEU A 46 -17.36 20.37 -2.55
CA LEU A 46 -16.38 19.85 -1.58
C LEU A 46 -16.46 20.61 -0.24
N LEU A 47 -16.59 21.92 -0.28
CA LEU A 47 -16.70 22.74 0.93
C LEU A 47 -18.03 22.52 1.69
N SER A 48 -19.09 22.14 0.98
CA SER A 48 -20.42 21.88 1.58
C SER A 48 -20.61 20.45 2.09
N MET A 49 -19.62 19.56 1.97
CA MET A 49 -19.69 18.19 2.46
C MET A 49 -19.97 18.13 3.96
N THR A 50 -20.83 17.18 4.34
CA THR A 50 -20.94 16.69 5.72
C THR A 50 -19.77 15.74 6.02
N GLU A 51 -19.60 15.33 7.29
CA GLU A 51 -18.59 14.35 7.66
C GLU A 51 -18.84 12.98 7.00
N ASP A 52 -20.11 12.59 6.83
CA ASP A 52 -20.48 11.35 6.14
C ASP A 52 -20.15 11.41 4.63
N ASP A 53 -20.45 12.53 3.96
CA ASP A 53 -20.05 12.74 2.56
C ASP A 53 -18.53 12.69 2.41
N PHE A 54 -17.81 13.29 3.35
CA PHE A 54 -16.35 13.30 3.36
C PHE A 54 -15.77 11.90 3.60
N PHE A 55 -16.38 11.12 4.51
CA PHE A 55 -16.02 9.71 4.70
C PHE A 55 -16.18 8.94 3.42
N GLU A 56 -17.30 9.06 2.72
CA GLU A 56 -17.53 8.38 1.45
C GLU A 56 -16.52 8.84 0.39
N TYR A 57 -16.26 10.14 0.30
CA TYR A 57 -15.30 10.74 -0.63
C TYR A 57 -13.88 10.18 -0.44
N ILE A 58 -13.38 10.11 0.78
CA ILE A 58 -12.03 9.62 1.07
C ILE A 58 -11.95 8.08 0.99
N SER A 59 -12.96 7.36 1.49
CA SER A 59 -12.93 5.90 1.57
C SER A 59 -12.95 5.17 0.22
N ARG A 60 -13.36 5.85 -0.86
CA ARG A 60 -13.35 5.33 -2.24
C ARG A 60 -11.99 5.35 -2.90
N LEU A 61 -10.99 6.00 -2.33
CA LEU A 61 -9.63 6.04 -2.88
C LEU A 61 -8.95 4.67 -2.79
N TRP A 62 -8.14 4.32 -3.77
CA TRP A 62 -7.31 3.11 -3.72
C TRP A 62 -6.29 3.17 -2.59
N SER A 63 -5.74 4.34 -2.31
CA SER A 63 -4.86 4.56 -1.15
C SER A 63 -5.51 4.22 0.19
N MET A 64 -6.85 4.14 0.25
CA MET A 64 -7.60 3.73 1.43
C MET A 64 -7.88 2.22 1.49
N LEU A 65 -7.58 1.44 0.44
CA LEU A 65 -7.81 -0.02 0.45
C LEU A 65 -6.90 -0.76 1.43
N MET A 66 -5.73 -0.20 1.75
CA MET A 66 -4.82 -0.76 2.76
C MET A 66 -5.36 -0.69 4.20
N TRP A 67 -6.41 0.10 4.44
CA TRP A 67 -6.96 0.32 5.77
C TRP A 67 -8.18 -0.57 6.02
N GLY A 68 -8.07 -1.49 6.98
CA GLY A 68 -9.20 -2.35 7.38
C GLY A 68 -10.32 -1.58 8.10
N ASN A 69 -9.98 -0.51 8.83
CA ASN A 69 -10.95 0.37 9.49
C ASN A 69 -10.86 1.79 8.94
N LYS A 70 -11.48 2.01 7.77
CA LYS A 70 -11.49 3.30 7.09
C LYS A 70 -12.17 4.40 7.92
N LYS A 71 -13.24 4.04 8.66
CA LYS A 71 -13.97 5.00 9.51
C LYS A 71 -13.05 5.61 10.57
N PHE A 72 -12.30 4.78 11.26
CA PHE A 72 -11.32 5.24 12.25
C PHE A 72 -10.29 6.19 11.64
N VAL A 73 -9.78 5.87 10.43
CA VAL A 73 -8.78 6.71 9.75
C VAL A 73 -9.37 8.07 9.39
N VAL A 74 -10.60 8.11 8.84
CA VAL A 74 -11.23 9.35 8.41
C VAL A 74 -11.67 10.21 9.62
N ASP A 75 -12.28 9.61 10.66
CA ASP A 75 -12.64 10.32 11.89
C ASP A 75 -11.40 10.96 12.53
N LYS A 76 -10.30 10.24 12.55
CA LYS A 76 -9.04 10.75 13.07
C LYS A 76 -8.46 11.86 12.20
N LEU A 77 -8.55 11.76 10.89
CA LEU A 77 -8.14 12.81 9.97
C LEU A 77 -8.91 14.11 10.23
N ILE A 78 -10.21 14.01 10.45
CA ILE A 78 -11.07 15.13 10.81
C ILE A 78 -10.67 15.73 12.17
N ALA A 79 -10.48 14.88 13.17
CA ALA A 79 -10.12 15.31 14.52
C ALA A 79 -8.77 16.02 14.59
N ASP A 80 -7.76 15.54 13.84
CA ASP A 80 -6.40 16.09 13.89
C ASP A 80 -6.23 17.40 13.12
N ASN A 81 -7.14 17.72 12.19
CA ASN A 81 -7.03 18.89 11.31
C ASN A 81 -8.15 19.92 11.51
N GLY A 82 -9.28 19.51 12.09
CA GLY A 82 -10.52 20.27 12.06
C GLY A 82 -11.22 20.15 10.70
N PHE A 83 -12.52 19.83 10.70
CA PHE A 83 -13.22 19.45 9.48
C PHE A 83 -13.25 20.56 8.42
N ASP A 84 -13.59 21.80 8.82
CA ASP A 84 -13.64 22.92 7.87
C ASP A 84 -12.26 23.33 7.36
N ALA A 85 -11.23 23.30 8.20
CA ALA A 85 -9.86 23.57 7.77
C ALA A 85 -9.38 22.51 6.75
N LEU A 86 -9.67 21.25 7.00
CA LEU A 86 -9.33 20.13 6.10
C LEU A 86 -9.99 20.27 4.73
N LYS A 87 -11.31 20.59 4.70
CA LYS A 87 -12.03 20.86 3.43
C LYS A 87 -11.44 22.04 2.69
N ASN A 88 -11.09 23.12 3.38
CA ASN A 88 -10.46 24.29 2.75
C ASN A 88 -9.09 23.96 2.15
N HIS A 89 -8.23 23.24 2.87
CA HIS A 89 -6.93 22.81 2.34
C HIS A 89 -7.07 21.88 1.13
N LEU A 90 -8.04 20.95 1.16
CA LEU A 90 -8.33 20.09 -0.01
C LEU A 90 -8.85 20.90 -1.20
N ALA A 91 -9.74 21.87 -0.96
CA ALA A 91 -10.26 22.73 -2.01
C ALA A 91 -9.15 23.58 -2.66
N GLU A 92 -8.22 24.11 -1.87
CA GLU A 92 -7.04 24.82 -2.38
C GLU A 92 -6.09 23.87 -3.15
N LEU A 93 -5.85 22.66 -2.66
CA LEU A 93 -5.03 21.67 -3.37
C LEU A 93 -5.63 21.33 -4.74
N LEU A 94 -6.92 21.02 -4.80
CA LEU A 94 -7.57 20.50 -6.01
C LEU A 94 -7.96 21.59 -7.01
N TYR A 95 -8.42 22.75 -6.53
CA TYR A 95 -9.04 23.79 -7.35
C TYR A 95 -8.36 25.17 -7.21
N GLY A 96 -7.30 25.29 -6.41
CA GLY A 96 -6.58 26.55 -6.22
C GLY A 96 -5.88 27.04 -7.47
N ARG A 97 -5.60 28.36 -7.54
CA ARG A 97 -4.98 29.04 -8.70
C ARG A 97 -3.46 29.04 -8.68
N ALA A 98 -2.84 28.74 -7.52
CA ALA A 98 -1.40 28.68 -7.41
C ALA A 98 -0.82 27.48 -8.18
N THR A 99 0.49 27.50 -8.43
CA THR A 99 1.19 26.38 -9.07
C THR A 99 1.00 25.09 -8.26
N ILE A 100 1.05 23.95 -8.92
CA ILE A 100 0.94 22.66 -8.23
C ILE A 100 2.03 22.48 -7.17
N GLU A 101 3.22 23.00 -7.41
CA GLU A 101 4.32 22.98 -6.43
C GLU A 101 3.94 23.71 -5.15
N GLY A 102 3.39 24.91 -5.26
CA GLY A 102 2.93 25.69 -4.11
C GLY A 102 1.78 25.03 -3.37
N ARG A 103 0.74 24.60 -4.09
CA ARG A 103 -0.44 23.94 -3.51
C ARG A 103 -0.08 22.63 -2.78
N TRP A 104 0.79 21.84 -3.40
CA TRP A 104 1.29 20.60 -2.81
C TRP A 104 2.06 20.85 -1.50
N ASN A 105 3.04 21.74 -1.54
CA ASN A 105 3.87 22.04 -0.38
C ASN A 105 3.05 22.64 0.77
N GLU A 106 2.10 23.52 0.46
CA GLU A 106 1.20 24.09 1.47
C GLU A 106 0.31 23.03 2.09
N PHE A 107 -0.27 22.14 1.29
CA PHE A 107 -1.09 21.05 1.78
C PHE A 107 -0.29 20.09 2.68
N MET A 108 0.88 19.65 2.23
CA MET A 108 1.74 18.73 3.00
C MET A 108 2.24 19.33 4.32
N LYS A 109 2.37 20.66 4.40
CA LYS A 109 2.72 21.39 5.61
C LYS A 109 1.55 21.51 6.58
N SER A 110 0.36 21.75 6.05
CA SER A 110 -0.81 22.15 6.84
C SER A 110 -1.70 21.00 7.28
N VAL A 111 -1.72 19.88 6.51
CA VAL A 111 -2.62 18.74 6.75
C VAL A 111 -1.83 17.53 7.25
N LYS A 112 -2.31 16.95 8.35
CA LYS A 112 -1.77 15.73 8.95
C LYS A 112 -2.58 14.51 8.49
N GLY A 113 -1.91 13.37 8.32
CA GLY A 113 -2.59 12.09 8.08
C GLY A 113 -2.93 11.77 6.62
N ILE A 114 -2.74 12.70 5.68
CA ILE A 114 -2.85 12.45 4.24
C ILE A 114 -1.46 12.56 3.62
N GLY A 115 -1.05 11.51 2.93
CA GLY A 115 0.26 11.43 2.28
C GLY A 115 0.24 11.64 0.77
N PRO A 116 1.42 11.63 0.14
CA PRO A 116 1.60 11.85 -1.31
C PRO A 116 0.73 10.96 -2.20
N ALA A 117 0.57 9.69 -1.86
CA ALA A 117 -0.25 8.76 -2.65
C ALA A 117 -1.71 9.22 -2.71
N THR A 118 -2.30 9.54 -1.57
CA THR A 118 -3.71 9.96 -1.48
C THR A 118 -3.96 11.29 -2.17
N ILE A 119 -3.10 12.30 -1.96
CA ILE A 119 -3.31 13.62 -2.60
C ILE A 119 -3.07 13.57 -4.11
N SER A 120 -2.10 12.79 -4.57
CA SER A 120 -1.86 12.63 -6.01
C SER A 120 -2.98 11.83 -6.69
N GLU A 121 -3.55 10.86 -5.99
CA GLU A 121 -4.72 10.11 -6.47
C GLU A 121 -5.93 11.04 -6.68
N LEU A 122 -6.25 11.89 -5.70
CA LEU A 122 -7.30 12.90 -5.83
C LEU A 122 -7.04 13.87 -6.98
N LEU A 123 -5.82 14.41 -7.08
CA LEU A 123 -5.42 15.30 -8.17
C LEU A 123 -5.58 14.63 -9.53
N THR A 124 -5.21 13.36 -9.65
CA THR A 124 -5.32 12.60 -10.90
C THR A 124 -6.77 12.41 -11.31
N TYR A 125 -7.66 12.03 -10.38
CA TYR A 125 -9.08 11.88 -10.71
C TYR A 125 -9.73 13.21 -11.10
N VAL A 126 -9.41 14.29 -10.40
CA VAL A 126 -9.98 15.63 -10.68
C VAL A 126 -9.47 16.17 -12.03
N ASN A 127 -8.17 16.05 -12.29
CA ASN A 127 -7.57 16.53 -13.54
C ASN A 127 -6.51 15.56 -14.10
N PRO A 128 -6.94 14.46 -14.74
CA PRO A 128 -6.04 13.45 -15.28
C PRO A 128 -5.24 13.89 -16.50
N LYS A 129 -5.50 15.08 -17.04
CA LYS A 129 -4.66 15.68 -18.10
C LYS A 129 -3.36 16.26 -17.56
N GLU A 130 -3.36 16.65 -16.28
CA GLU A 130 -2.25 17.35 -15.66
C GLU A 130 -1.51 16.51 -14.64
N TYR A 131 -2.18 15.60 -13.92
CA TYR A 131 -1.67 14.94 -12.72
C TYR A 131 -1.69 13.42 -12.85
N VAL A 132 -0.70 12.75 -12.24
CA VAL A 132 -0.55 11.28 -12.17
C VAL A 132 -0.49 10.83 -10.72
N ILE A 133 -0.93 9.61 -10.43
CA ILE A 133 -0.84 9.00 -9.10
C ILE A 133 0.62 8.78 -8.73
N PHE A 134 1.07 9.38 -7.62
CA PHE A 134 2.44 9.34 -7.15
C PHE A 134 2.55 8.43 -5.92
N ASN A 135 2.68 7.14 -6.16
CA ASN A 135 2.76 6.10 -5.16
C ASN A 135 4.00 5.20 -5.38
N LYS A 136 4.17 4.18 -4.54
CA LYS A 136 5.28 3.22 -4.64
C LYS A 136 5.28 2.48 -5.98
N ILE A 137 4.10 2.17 -6.54
CA ILE A 137 3.98 1.47 -7.83
C ILE A 137 4.59 2.30 -8.95
N LEU A 138 4.22 3.58 -9.04
CA LEU A 138 4.80 4.48 -10.04
C LEU A 138 6.32 4.58 -9.89
N ILE A 139 6.84 4.67 -8.67
CA ILE A 139 8.28 4.74 -8.40
C ILE A 139 8.99 3.49 -8.94
N LEU A 140 8.52 2.28 -8.60
CA LEU A 140 9.07 1.02 -9.09
C LEU A 140 9.05 0.94 -10.63
N CYS A 141 7.93 1.32 -11.24
CA CYS A 141 7.80 1.34 -12.69
C CYS A 141 8.75 2.35 -13.34
N PHE A 142 8.91 3.54 -12.77
CA PHE A 142 9.82 4.55 -13.27
C PHE A 142 11.29 4.10 -13.16
N GLU A 143 11.69 3.51 -12.04
CA GLU A 143 13.03 2.92 -11.88
C GLU A 143 13.29 1.80 -12.88
N TYR A 144 12.30 0.92 -13.12
CA TYR A 144 12.39 -0.10 -14.16
C TYR A 144 12.61 0.50 -15.55
N LEU A 145 11.91 1.59 -15.86
CA LEU A 145 12.05 2.34 -17.11
C LEU A 145 13.32 3.21 -17.17
N GLY A 146 14.19 3.15 -16.16
CA GLY A 146 15.47 3.86 -16.11
C GLY A 146 15.34 5.34 -15.75
N ILE A 147 14.33 5.71 -14.97
CA ILE A 147 14.17 7.03 -14.36
C ILE A 147 14.68 6.90 -12.93
N LEU A 148 15.89 7.40 -12.66
CA LEU A 148 16.67 7.02 -11.47
C LEU A 148 16.52 7.97 -10.28
N ASP A 149 16.02 9.19 -10.47
CA ASP A 149 15.92 10.18 -9.38
C ASP A 149 14.53 10.17 -8.74
N MET A 150 14.12 9.01 -8.21
CA MET A 150 12.86 8.85 -7.51
C MET A 150 13.01 9.00 -5.98
N PRO A 151 11.99 9.55 -5.28
CA PRO A 151 12.03 9.69 -3.82
C PRO A 151 12.16 8.35 -3.10
N LYS A 152 13.08 8.29 -2.14
CA LYS A 152 13.26 7.15 -1.22
C LYS A 152 12.75 7.46 0.19
N TYR A 153 12.66 8.75 0.54
CA TYR A 153 12.29 9.21 1.87
C TYR A 153 11.16 10.25 1.80
N ASN A 154 10.36 10.33 2.84
CA ASN A 154 9.17 11.19 2.90
C ASN A 154 9.47 12.68 2.60
N TYR A 155 10.59 13.22 3.04
CA TYR A 155 10.97 14.61 2.80
C TYR A 155 11.27 14.94 1.33
N GLN A 156 11.46 13.92 0.49
CA GLN A 156 11.75 14.08 -0.95
C GLN A 156 10.48 14.23 -1.80
N TYR A 157 9.28 13.97 -1.22
CA TYR A 157 8.00 14.13 -1.93
C TYR A 157 7.56 15.60 -1.94
N THR A 158 8.38 16.46 -2.53
CA THR A 158 8.10 17.90 -2.67
C THR A 158 7.18 18.19 -3.85
N GLY A 159 6.52 19.35 -3.85
CA GLY A 159 5.71 19.80 -4.98
C GLY A 159 6.50 19.94 -6.28
N LYS A 160 7.78 20.35 -6.20
CA LYS A 160 8.70 20.35 -7.34
C LYS A 160 8.89 18.95 -7.92
N LYS A 161 9.18 17.97 -7.05
CA LYS A 161 9.33 16.57 -7.47
C LYS A 161 8.04 16.02 -8.09
N TYR A 162 6.88 16.37 -7.52
CA TYR A 162 5.59 15.97 -8.09
C TYR A 162 5.37 16.56 -9.48
N ALA A 163 5.68 17.83 -9.69
CA ALA A 163 5.60 18.46 -11.01
C ALA A 163 6.52 17.78 -12.05
N GLU A 164 7.76 17.42 -11.65
CA GLU A 164 8.70 16.66 -12.49
C GLU A 164 8.12 15.27 -12.87
N VAL A 165 7.55 14.56 -11.91
CA VAL A 165 6.92 13.24 -12.12
C VAL A 165 5.75 13.36 -13.10
N CYS A 166 4.90 14.37 -12.95
CA CYS A 166 3.81 14.61 -13.88
C CYS A 166 4.31 14.93 -15.30
N ALA A 167 5.40 15.68 -15.43
CA ALA A 167 6.01 15.97 -16.74
C ALA A 167 6.51 14.68 -17.42
N ILE A 168 7.18 13.79 -16.68
CA ILE A 168 7.64 12.49 -17.20
C ILE A 168 6.45 11.62 -17.60
N ALA A 169 5.39 11.57 -16.79
CA ALA A 169 4.18 10.82 -17.12
C ALA A 169 3.50 11.34 -18.40
N LYS A 170 3.53 12.65 -18.66
CA LYS A 170 3.05 13.24 -19.92
C LYS A 170 3.87 12.80 -21.13
N GLU A 171 5.18 12.61 -20.98
CA GLU A 171 6.02 12.05 -22.05
C GLU A 171 5.65 10.59 -22.34
N ILE A 172 5.36 9.79 -21.30
CA ILE A 172 4.87 8.42 -21.47
C ILE A 172 3.51 8.43 -22.19
N ALA A 173 2.57 9.27 -21.76
CA ALA A 173 1.28 9.43 -22.42
C ALA A 173 1.42 9.78 -23.92
N LYS A 174 2.36 10.67 -24.25
CA LYS A 174 2.67 11.02 -25.63
C LYS A 174 3.19 9.82 -26.43
N ALA A 175 4.06 9.01 -25.85
CA ALA A 175 4.56 7.78 -26.49
C ALA A 175 3.43 6.76 -26.70
N MET A 176 2.54 6.57 -25.73
CA MET A 176 1.38 5.70 -25.83
C MET A 176 0.42 6.15 -26.92
N LYS A 177 0.13 7.46 -27.02
CA LYS A 177 -0.67 8.05 -28.11
C LYS A 177 -0.04 7.82 -29.47
N SER A 178 1.27 8.01 -29.60
CA SER A 178 1.99 7.77 -30.85
C SER A 178 1.97 6.30 -31.28
N ALA A 179 1.74 5.38 -30.36
CA ALA A 179 1.60 3.95 -30.61
C ALA A 179 0.13 3.52 -30.88
N GLY A 180 -0.83 4.48 -30.94
CA GLY A 180 -2.22 4.21 -31.32
C GLY A 180 -3.18 4.02 -30.14
N ILE A 181 -2.81 4.41 -28.91
CA ILE A 181 -3.71 4.44 -27.75
C ILE A 181 -4.39 5.82 -27.70
N GLU A 182 -5.64 5.92 -28.14
CA GLU A 182 -6.31 7.21 -28.37
C GLU A 182 -6.61 7.96 -27.07
N ASP A 183 -7.33 7.37 -26.12
CA ASP A 183 -7.74 7.98 -24.85
C ASP A 183 -6.64 7.83 -23.77
N CYS A 184 -5.53 8.53 -23.95
CA CYS A 184 -4.38 8.45 -23.07
C CYS A 184 -4.20 9.73 -22.24
N ASP A 185 -4.93 9.82 -21.12
CA ASP A 185 -4.63 10.76 -20.04
C ASP A 185 -3.67 10.12 -19.01
N LEU A 186 -3.33 10.81 -17.92
CA LEU A 186 -2.38 10.29 -16.93
C LEU A 186 -2.98 9.19 -16.04
N LEU A 187 -4.31 9.04 -16.03
CA LEU A 187 -4.95 7.87 -15.42
C LEU A 187 -4.74 6.61 -16.29
N ALA A 188 -4.72 6.77 -17.63
CA ALA A 188 -4.37 5.69 -18.53
C ALA A 188 -2.87 5.32 -18.44
N VAL A 189 -2.01 6.29 -18.16
CA VAL A 189 -0.59 6.02 -17.86
C VAL A 189 -0.46 5.22 -16.57
N ASP A 190 -1.16 5.60 -15.50
CA ASP A 190 -1.20 4.83 -14.24
C ASP A 190 -1.64 3.39 -14.48
N TYR A 191 -2.71 3.19 -15.26
CA TYR A 191 -3.18 1.85 -15.63
C TYR A 191 -2.13 1.04 -16.40
N PHE A 192 -1.51 1.63 -17.41
CA PHE A 192 -0.43 0.99 -18.16
C PHE A 192 0.75 0.61 -17.27
N LEU A 193 1.15 1.48 -16.35
CA LEU A 193 2.25 1.20 -15.42
C LEU A 193 1.88 0.05 -14.48
N TRP A 194 0.67 0.04 -13.94
CA TRP A 194 0.20 -1.00 -13.03
C TRP A 194 0.04 -2.36 -13.72
N ASP A 195 -0.58 -2.40 -14.89
CA ASP A 195 -0.93 -3.63 -15.59
C ASP A 195 0.26 -4.29 -16.30
N GLU A 196 1.09 -3.49 -16.97
CA GLU A 196 2.17 -4.01 -17.84
C GLU A 196 3.56 -3.84 -17.23
N VAL A 197 3.87 -2.68 -16.65
CA VAL A 197 5.25 -2.38 -16.24
C VAL A 197 5.56 -2.92 -14.85
N LEU A 198 4.61 -2.90 -13.92
CA LEU A 198 4.81 -3.39 -12.55
C LEU A 198 5.21 -4.86 -12.51
N PRO A 199 4.55 -5.81 -13.21
CA PRO A 199 4.99 -7.21 -13.22
C PRO A 199 6.41 -7.40 -13.75
N LEU A 200 6.86 -6.57 -14.70
CA LEU A 200 8.22 -6.59 -15.23
C LEU A 200 9.24 -6.04 -14.21
N ALA A 201 8.85 -5.03 -13.43
CA ALA A 201 9.68 -4.47 -12.38
C ALA A 201 9.87 -5.46 -11.23
N GLU A 202 8.78 -6.08 -10.76
CA GLU A 202 8.78 -7.09 -9.69
C GLU A 202 9.58 -8.35 -10.08
N LYS A 203 9.41 -8.83 -11.30
CA LYS A 203 10.19 -9.96 -11.80
C LYS A 203 11.69 -9.66 -11.80
N LYS A 204 12.09 -8.46 -12.18
CA LYS A 204 13.50 -8.04 -12.11
C LYS A 204 14.02 -8.00 -10.68
N GLU A 205 13.23 -7.55 -9.71
CA GLU A 205 13.63 -7.59 -8.29
C GLU A 205 13.75 -9.03 -7.78
N ALA A 206 12.82 -9.91 -8.13
CA ALA A 206 12.88 -11.33 -7.78
C ALA A 206 14.08 -12.05 -8.40
N ASP A 207 14.42 -11.78 -9.67
CA ASP A 207 15.59 -12.34 -10.33
C ASP A 207 16.91 -11.88 -9.67
N VAL A 208 16.97 -10.67 -9.13
CA VAL A 208 18.11 -10.15 -8.37
C VAL A 208 18.20 -10.83 -7.00
N GLN A 209 17.07 -11.15 -6.36
CA GLN A 209 17.02 -11.84 -5.05
C GLN A 209 17.27 -13.35 -5.19
N SER A 210 16.86 -13.99 -6.28
CA SER A 210 17.02 -15.44 -6.50
C SER A 210 18.48 -15.90 -6.72
N VAL A 211 19.39 -14.99 -7.01
CA VAL A 211 20.83 -15.29 -7.09
C VAL A 211 21.47 -15.55 -5.71
N VAL A 212 20.74 -15.35 -4.60
CA VAL A 212 21.30 -15.35 -3.23
C VAL A 212 20.83 -16.51 -2.36
N SER A 213 19.89 -17.38 -2.73
CA SER A 213 19.46 -18.44 -1.79
C SER A 213 19.06 -19.77 -2.43
N VAL A 214 19.92 -20.79 -2.23
CA VAL A 214 19.53 -22.21 -2.25
C VAL A 214 20.05 -22.83 -0.97
N LYS A 215 19.15 -23.27 -0.06
CA LYS A 215 19.44 -24.22 1.01
C LYS A 215 18.30 -25.21 1.23
N PRO A 216 18.58 -26.46 1.65
CA PRO A 216 17.64 -27.58 1.59
C PRO A 216 16.69 -27.64 2.81
N LYS A 217 15.49 -28.19 2.55
CA LYS A 217 14.44 -28.45 3.56
C LYS A 217 14.86 -29.56 4.52
N THR A 218 14.87 -29.27 5.82
CA THR A 218 14.94 -30.28 6.89
C THR A 218 13.62 -30.32 7.62
N SER A 219 13.10 -31.53 7.89
CA SER A 219 11.85 -31.75 8.63
C SER A 219 12.01 -31.37 10.11
N ARG A 220 11.25 -30.39 10.56
CA ARG A 220 11.23 -29.91 11.96
C ARG A 220 9.97 -30.37 12.71
N ASN A 221 10.09 -30.51 14.05
CA ASN A 221 8.99 -30.91 14.92
C ASN A 221 7.98 -29.76 15.09
N SER A 222 6.69 -29.97 14.88
CA SER A 222 5.66 -28.95 14.69
C SER A 222 5.47 -27.97 15.87
N LYS A 223 5.66 -28.39 17.12
CA LYS A 223 5.54 -27.48 18.28
C LYS A 223 6.73 -26.52 18.36
N SER A 224 7.91 -27.01 18.02
CA SER A 224 9.14 -26.20 17.91
C SER A 224 9.02 -25.18 16.77
N LEU A 225 8.36 -25.54 15.67
CA LEU A 225 8.18 -24.66 14.53
C LEU A 225 7.19 -23.51 14.84
N HIS A 226 6.09 -23.77 15.53
CA HIS A 226 5.14 -22.75 15.99
C HIS A 226 5.83 -21.66 16.83
N ASP A 227 6.57 -22.11 17.87
CA ASP A 227 7.26 -21.20 18.77
C ASP A 227 8.39 -20.44 18.05
N GLU A 228 9.07 -21.08 17.10
CA GLU A 228 10.08 -20.45 16.24
C GLU A 228 9.46 -19.35 15.38
N ILE A 229 8.37 -19.63 14.66
CA ILE A 229 7.70 -18.64 13.80
C ILE A 229 7.19 -17.47 14.63
N LYS A 230 6.56 -17.74 15.78
CA LYS A 230 6.07 -16.70 16.71
C LYS A 230 7.21 -15.76 17.15
N ALA A 231 8.36 -16.34 17.55
CA ALA A 231 9.53 -15.55 17.92
C ALA A 231 10.04 -14.71 16.73
N LYS A 232 10.11 -15.31 15.52
CA LYS A 232 10.56 -14.60 14.32
C LYS A 232 9.62 -13.46 13.91
N LEU A 233 8.32 -13.62 14.05
CA LEU A 233 7.35 -12.53 13.81
C LEU A 233 7.62 -11.35 14.73
N VAL A 234 7.93 -11.58 16.02
CA VAL A 234 8.27 -10.50 16.95
C VAL A 234 9.58 -9.81 16.55
N GLU A 235 10.61 -10.59 16.21
CA GLU A 235 11.90 -10.04 15.77
C GLU A 235 11.78 -9.27 14.45
N ILE A 236 11.03 -9.79 13.46
CA ILE A 236 10.75 -9.07 12.19
C ILE A 236 10.07 -7.73 12.47
N GLY A 237 9.04 -7.71 13.33
CA GLY A 237 8.35 -6.48 13.69
C GLY A 237 9.32 -5.46 14.32
N ALA A 238 10.18 -5.88 15.23
CA ALA A 238 11.20 -5.03 15.85
C ALA A 238 12.21 -4.48 14.81
N LEU A 239 12.71 -5.34 13.91
CA LEU A 239 13.62 -4.94 12.83
C LEU A 239 12.97 -3.94 11.84
N LEU A 240 11.65 -3.99 11.68
CA LEU A 240 10.88 -3.06 10.86
C LEU A 240 10.47 -1.78 11.61
N GLY A 241 10.82 -1.65 12.90
CA GLY A 241 10.52 -0.47 13.71
C GLY A 241 9.13 -0.47 14.37
N PHE A 242 8.46 -1.62 14.44
CA PHE A 242 7.23 -1.78 15.22
C PHE A 242 7.54 -2.07 16.69
N GLU A 243 6.65 -1.62 17.59
CA GLU A 243 6.58 -2.20 18.93
C GLU A 243 5.95 -3.61 18.81
N SER A 244 6.78 -4.66 18.81
CA SER A 244 6.32 -6.03 18.58
C SER A 244 6.36 -6.86 19.86
N ARG A 245 5.32 -7.69 20.07
CA ARG A 245 5.16 -8.51 21.27
C ARG A 245 4.45 -9.81 20.95
N SER A 246 4.74 -10.88 21.72
CA SER A 246 4.02 -12.15 21.64
C SER A 246 2.98 -12.29 22.76
N GLU A 247 2.00 -13.17 22.56
CA GLU A 247 0.97 -13.55 23.53
C GLU A 247 0.21 -12.35 24.11
N VAL A 248 -0.24 -11.46 23.24
CA VAL A 248 -0.89 -10.21 23.61
C VAL A 248 -2.40 -10.38 23.71
N ARG A 249 -2.99 -9.94 24.82
CA ARG A 249 -4.44 -9.81 24.93
C ARG A 249 -4.90 -8.55 24.19
N ILE A 250 -5.58 -8.73 23.06
CA ILE A 250 -6.10 -7.63 22.24
C ILE A 250 -7.50 -7.21 22.68
N THR A 251 -8.33 -8.17 23.04
CA THR A 251 -9.69 -7.94 23.55
C THR A 251 -10.00 -8.93 24.68
N ALA A 252 -11.14 -8.78 25.34
CA ALA A 252 -11.60 -9.75 26.33
C ALA A 252 -11.75 -11.14 25.67
N GLY A 253 -10.98 -12.13 26.16
CA GLY A 253 -11.03 -13.51 25.68
C GLY A 253 -10.33 -13.77 24.32
N ALA A 254 -9.46 -12.87 23.84
CA ALA A 254 -8.58 -13.12 22.71
C ALA A 254 -7.12 -12.81 23.11
N VAL A 255 -6.30 -13.85 23.19
CA VAL A 255 -4.84 -13.76 23.26
C VAL A 255 -4.32 -14.24 21.91
N VAL A 256 -3.48 -13.43 21.28
CA VAL A 256 -2.95 -13.69 19.94
C VAL A 256 -1.45 -13.94 19.99
N ASP A 257 -0.94 -14.70 19.02
CA ASP A 257 0.46 -15.17 19.02
C ASP A 257 1.47 -14.05 18.89
N ALA A 258 1.25 -13.09 17.99
CA ALA A 258 2.11 -11.92 17.87
C ALA A 258 1.32 -10.67 17.45
N VAL A 259 1.87 -9.50 17.82
CA VAL A 259 1.31 -8.19 17.51
C VAL A 259 2.43 -7.26 17.11
N TRP A 260 2.19 -6.49 16.06
CA TRP A 260 3.01 -5.33 15.70
C TRP A 260 2.19 -4.06 15.90
N GLU A 261 2.71 -3.15 16.71
CA GLU A 261 2.10 -1.85 16.94
C GLU A 261 2.98 -0.74 16.35
N ALA A 262 2.38 0.14 15.57
CA ALA A 262 3.02 1.37 15.13
C ALA A 262 2.31 2.57 15.75
N LYS A 263 3.08 3.49 16.34
CA LYS A 263 2.58 4.82 16.71
C LYS A 263 2.61 5.71 15.47
N ILE A 264 1.45 6.20 15.06
CA ILE A 264 1.33 7.08 13.90
C ILE A 264 1.25 8.53 14.40
N GLY A 265 2.40 9.09 14.76
CA GLY A 265 2.49 10.45 15.30
C GLY A 265 1.54 10.64 16.50
N ASN A 266 0.75 11.71 16.51
CA ASN A 266 -0.31 11.94 17.49
C ASN A 266 -1.61 11.18 17.15
N MET A 267 -1.60 10.38 16.10
CA MET A 267 -2.79 9.76 15.52
C MET A 267 -3.25 8.46 16.20
N GLY A 268 -2.53 7.95 17.20
CA GLY A 268 -2.87 6.70 17.88
C GLY A 268 -2.00 5.53 17.41
N LYS A 269 -2.54 4.32 17.56
CA LYS A 269 -1.82 3.10 17.24
C LYS A 269 -2.46 2.39 16.05
N ALA A 270 -1.65 1.95 15.09
CA ALA A 270 -2.05 0.91 14.14
C ALA A 270 -1.56 -0.44 14.66
N ILE A 271 -2.44 -1.41 14.72
CA ILE A 271 -2.15 -2.74 15.25
C ILE A 271 -2.33 -3.77 14.14
N TYR A 272 -1.34 -4.62 13.96
CA TYR A 272 -1.38 -5.79 13.10
C TYR A 272 -1.28 -7.03 13.99
N VAL A 273 -2.20 -7.98 13.81
CA VAL A 273 -2.35 -9.17 14.66
C VAL A 273 -1.98 -10.40 13.85
N PHE A 274 -1.20 -11.29 14.46
CA PHE A 274 -0.74 -12.53 13.85
C PHE A 274 -1.16 -13.74 14.71
N GLU A 275 -1.69 -14.76 14.04
CA GLU A 275 -1.98 -16.09 14.59
C GLU A 275 -1.26 -17.14 13.75
N VAL A 276 -0.50 -18.00 14.41
CA VAL A 276 0.32 -19.04 13.80
C VAL A 276 -0.39 -20.38 13.90
N GLN A 277 -0.61 -21.06 12.78
CA GLN A 277 -1.21 -22.40 12.74
C GLN A 277 -0.16 -23.42 12.31
N SER A 278 0.20 -24.29 13.22
CA SER A 278 1.05 -25.45 12.91
C SER A 278 0.35 -26.78 13.16
N LYS A 279 -0.52 -26.82 14.18
CA LYS A 279 -1.44 -27.92 14.52
C LYS A 279 -2.54 -27.38 15.42
N GLY A 280 -3.74 -27.96 15.36
CA GLY A 280 -4.87 -27.57 16.20
C GLY A 280 -6.10 -27.17 15.38
N SER A 281 -7.09 -26.57 16.07
CA SER A 281 -8.35 -26.19 15.43
C SER A 281 -8.21 -24.86 14.69
N ILE A 282 -8.50 -24.88 13.39
CA ILE A 282 -8.61 -23.68 12.56
C ILE A 282 -9.71 -22.76 13.09
N ASP A 283 -10.79 -23.31 13.63
CA ASP A 283 -11.89 -22.53 14.23
C ASP A 283 -11.39 -21.64 15.38
N SER A 284 -10.48 -22.12 16.20
CA SER A 284 -9.89 -21.35 17.30
C SER A 284 -9.08 -20.17 16.79
N LEU A 285 -8.28 -20.36 15.73
CA LEU A 285 -7.53 -19.31 15.06
C LEU A 285 -8.49 -18.27 14.48
N ILE A 286 -9.49 -18.69 13.71
CA ILE A 286 -10.48 -17.80 13.10
C ILE A 286 -11.22 -17.00 14.17
N LEU A 287 -11.61 -17.65 15.29
CA LEU A 287 -12.29 -16.98 16.38
C LEU A 287 -11.41 -15.92 17.06
N ASN A 288 -10.12 -16.19 17.28
CA ASN A 288 -9.17 -15.23 17.85
C ASN A 288 -8.96 -14.04 16.92
N LEU A 289 -8.75 -14.28 15.63
CA LEU A 289 -8.62 -13.22 14.62
C LEU A 289 -9.91 -12.38 14.53
N LYS A 290 -11.09 -13.02 14.56
CA LYS A 290 -12.38 -12.31 14.57
C LYS A 290 -12.56 -11.42 15.78
N LYS A 291 -12.22 -11.92 16.98
CA LYS A 291 -12.25 -11.14 18.21
C LYS A 291 -11.26 -9.98 18.15
N ALA A 292 -10.03 -10.21 17.66
CA ALA A 292 -9.04 -9.15 17.49
C ALA A 292 -9.52 -8.04 16.56
N GLN A 293 -10.21 -8.39 15.47
CA GLN A 293 -10.81 -7.45 14.52
C GLN A 293 -11.84 -6.49 15.15
N SER A 294 -12.45 -6.86 16.29
CA SER A 294 -13.36 -5.94 16.98
C SER A 294 -12.68 -4.74 17.66
N ASN A 295 -11.36 -4.75 17.78
CA ASN A 295 -10.59 -3.61 18.25
C ASN A 295 -10.37 -2.62 17.12
N ALA A 296 -10.89 -1.40 17.25
CA ALA A 296 -10.85 -0.36 16.21
C ALA A 296 -9.43 0.01 15.74
N ALA A 297 -8.40 -0.18 16.56
CA ALA A 297 -7.02 0.08 16.20
C ALA A 297 -6.39 -1.05 15.36
N VAL A 298 -7.03 -2.22 15.27
CA VAL A 298 -6.54 -3.35 14.45
C VAL A 298 -6.83 -3.07 12.98
N GLN A 299 -5.78 -2.98 12.18
CA GLN A 299 -5.85 -2.67 10.75
C GLN A 299 -5.92 -3.92 9.88
N ALA A 300 -5.22 -4.98 10.29
CA ALA A 300 -5.29 -6.28 9.64
C ALA A 300 -5.05 -7.41 10.64
N VAL A 301 -5.61 -8.57 10.32
CA VAL A 301 -5.35 -9.84 11.01
C VAL A 301 -4.68 -10.79 10.03
N VAL A 302 -3.61 -11.44 10.46
CA VAL A 302 -2.75 -12.26 9.60
C VAL A 302 -2.74 -13.70 10.13
N ALA A 303 -3.14 -14.64 9.28
CA ALA A 303 -2.97 -16.06 9.54
C ALA A 303 -1.63 -16.51 8.95
N VAL A 304 -0.81 -17.16 9.77
CA VAL A 304 0.51 -17.67 9.40
C VAL A 304 0.50 -19.20 9.50
N ALA A 305 0.72 -19.88 8.37
CA ALA A 305 0.70 -21.35 8.31
C ALA A 305 1.41 -21.86 7.05
N ASP A 306 1.48 -23.16 6.86
CA ASP A 306 1.83 -23.75 5.58
C ASP A 306 0.72 -23.55 4.53
N GLU A 307 1.05 -23.70 3.24
CA GLU A 307 0.15 -23.46 2.11
C GLU A 307 -1.16 -24.27 2.22
N GLU A 308 -1.10 -25.54 2.68
CA GLU A 308 -2.29 -26.40 2.81
C GLU A 308 -3.25 -25.85 3.86
N GLN A 309 -2.73 -25.44 5.01
CA GLN A 309 -3.52 -24.88 6.10
C GLN A 309 -4.05 -23.48 5.75
N LEU A 310 -3.26 -22.63 5.08
CA LEU A 310 -3.72 -21.33 4.59
C LEU A 310 -4.92 -21.49 3.66
N ALA A 311 -4.89 -22.47 2.74
CA ALA A 311 -6.02 -22.73 1.85
C ALA A 311 -7.29 -23.15 2.61
N LYS A 312 -7.17 -23.89 3.74
CA LYS A 312 -8.29 -24.24 4.62
C LYS A 312 -8.79 -23.01 5.39
N ILE A 313 -7.90 -22.24 5.99
CA ILE A 313 -8.23 -21.01 6.73
C ILE A 313 -9.00 -20.04 5.82
N CYS A 314 -8.53 -19.81 4.61
CA CYS A 314 -9.22 -18.94 3.64
C CYS A 314 -10.65 -19.40 3.35
N ARG A 315 -10.90 -20.71 3.23
CA ARG A 315 -12.26 -21.24 2.97
C ARG A 315 -13.15 -21.11 4.20
N GLU A 316 -12.66 -21.45 5.38
CA GLU A 316 -13.44 -21.47 6.61
C GLU A 316 -13.67 -20.07 7.21
N SER A 317 -12.86 -19.07 6.83
CA SER A 317 -13.03 -17.68 7.24
C SER A 317 -14.11 -16.93 6.45
N ILE A 318 -14.61 -17.50 5.34
CA ILE A 318 -15.64 -16.85 4.50
C ILE A 318 -16.90 -16.57 5.33
N GLY A 319 -17.33 -15.31 5.35
CA GLY A 319 -18.51 -14.88 6.12
C GLY A 319 -18.27 -14.71 7.63
N VAL A 320 -17.07 -15.04 8.14
CA VAL A 320 -16.70 -14.87 9.55
C VAL A 320 -15.79 -13.66 9.74
N ILE A 321 -14.71 -13.59 8.97
CA ILE A 321 -13.76 -12.45 8.98
C ILE A 321 -14.00 -11.62 7.72
N ASP A 322 -13.90 -10.31 7.86
CA ASP A 322 -13.94 -9.41 6.71
C ASP A 322 -12.77 -9.71 5.77
N LYS A 323 -13.10 -9.99 4.50
CA LYS A 323 -12.16 -10.42 3.47
C LYS A 323 -11.02 -9.42 3.26
N ASP A 324 -11.31 -8.12 3.41
CA ASP A 324 -10.33 -7.06 3.21
C ASP A 324 -9.37 -6.91 4.40
N SER A 325 -9.72 -7.46 5.56
CA SER A 325 -8.91 -7.41 6.79
C SER A 325 -8.04 -8.64 6.98
N LEU A 326 -8.43 -9.82 6.44
CA LEU A 326 -7.64 -11.05 6.55
C LEU A 326 -6.49 -11.05 5.56
N ARG A 327 -5.29 -11.31 6.07
CA ARG A 327 -4.09 -11.58 5.28
C ARG A 327 -3.57 -12.96 5.60
N THR A 328 -2.86 -13.55 4.68
CA THR A 328 -2.20 -14.85 4.85
C THR A 328 -0.71 -14.70 4.60
N TRP A 329 0.10 -15.42 5.37
CA TRP A 329 1.54 -15.42 5.20
C TRP A 329 2.06 -16.85 5.37
N ASP A 330 2.79 -17.33 4.36
CA ASP A 330 3.38 -18.66 4.43
C ASP A 330 4.49 -18.72 5.48
N SER A 331 4.56 -19.80 6.24
CA SER A 331 5.53 -19.96 7.32
C SER A 331 6.98 -20.02 6.84
N ASP A 332 7.24 -20.61 5.68
CA ASP A 332 8.59 -20.64 5.08
C ASP A 332 9.01 -19.23 4.61
N ASP A 333 8.06 -18.44 4.12
CA ASP A 333 8.29 -17.03 3.76
C ASP A 333 8.63 -16.17 4.99
N VAL A 334 7.96 -16.39 6.13
CA VAL A 334 8.31 -15.71 7.39
C VAL A 334 9.77 -15.95 7.76
N LEU A 335 10.22 -17.21 7.70
CA LEU A 335 11.62 -17.56 8.00
C LEU A 335 12.59 -16.93 7.00
N SER A 336 12.25 -16.91 5.72
CA SER A 336 13.06 -16.29 4.65
C SER A 336 13.20 -14.78 4.82
N VAL A 337 12.10 -14.10 5.17
CA VAL A 337 12.07 -12.66 5.45
C VAL A 337 12.93 -12.34 6.68
N TYR A 338 12.81 -13.14 7.73
CA TYR A 338 13.62 -12.99 8.94
C TYR A 338 15.13 -13.06 8.61
N ASP A 339 15.56 -14.10 7.90
CA ASP A 339 16.96 -14.28 7.51
C ASP A 339 17.49 -13.11 6.65
N SER A 340 16.63 -12.56 5.81
CA SER A 340 16.97 -11.44 4.94
C SER A 340 17.13 -10.13 5.73
N LEU A 341 16.18 -9.83 6.62
CA LEU A 341 16.22 -8.64 7.48
C LEU A 341 17.40 -8.68 8.45
N THR A 342 17.68 -9.85 9.03
CA THR A 342 18.83 -10.03 9.94
C THR A 342 20.14 -9.73 9.22
N ARG A 343 20.31 -10.22 8.00
CA ARG A 343 21.53 -9.92 7.19
C ARG A 343 21.67 -8.43 6.89
N VAL A 344 20.57 -7.76 6.57
CA VAL A 344 20.56 -6.30 6.33
C VAL A 344 20.94 -5.57 7.62
N HIS A 345 20.31 -5.94 8.74
CA HIS A 345 20.57 -5.33 10.05
C HIS A 345 22.03 -5.50 10.50
N GLU A 346 22.57 -6.72 10.38
CA GLU A 346 23.99 -6.99 10.68
C GLU A 346 24.95 -6.17 9.80
N SER A 347 24.61 -6.00 8.52
CA SER A 347 25.40 -5.19 7.60
C SER A 347 25.41 -3.70 7.99
N ILE A 348 24.27 -3.17 8.43
CA ILE A 348 24.13 -1.78 8.90
C ILE A 348 24.89 -1.59 10.23
N ASN A 349 24.77 -2.56 11.15
CA ASN A 349 25.44 -2.48 12.46
C ASN A 349 26.97 -2.46 12.35
N LYS A 350 27.53 -3.09 11.32
CA LYS A 350 28.99 -2.99 11.03
C LYS A 350 29.44 -1.55 10.78
N LEU A 351 28.55 -0.66 10.37
CA LEU A 351 28.86 0.74 10.14
C LEU A 351 28.92 1.56 11.44
N LYS A 352 28.51 0.96 12.58
CA LYS A 352 28.47 1.62 13.92
C LYS A 352 27.75 2.97 13.92
N LEU A 353 26.70 3.08 13.12
CA LEU A 353 25.90 4.31 12.99
C LEU A 353 24.86 4.45 14.12
N VAL A 354 24.52 3.34 14.78
CA VAL A 354 23.59 3.29 15.91
C VAL A 354 24.41 2.96 17.17
N PRO A 355 24.28 3.73 18.26
CA PRO A 355 24.92 3.40 19.54
C PRO A 355 24.44 2.04 20.08
N GLU A 356 25.32 1.23 20.67
CA GLU A 356 25.01 -0.09 21.22
C GLU A 356 23.99 -0.07 22.40
N SER A 357 23.55 1.10 22.81
CA SER A 357 22.64 1.34 23.94
C SER A 357 21.20 1.72 23.55
N PHE A 358 20.81 1.49 22.29
CA PHE A 358 19.41 1.67 21.86
C PHE A 358 18.76 0.38 21.46
#